data_521ffa8e19990b2d521065572d7449e0
#
_entry.id   521ffa8e19990b2d521065572d7449e0
#
_cell.length_a   1.000
_cell.length_b   1.000
_cell.length_c   1.000
_cell.angle_alpha   90.00
_cell.angle_beta   90.00
_cell.angle_gamma   90.00
#
_symmetry.space_group_name_H-M   'P 1'
#
loop_
_entity.id
_entity.type
_entity.pdbx_description
1 polymer ?
#
loop_
_entity_poly.entity_id
_entity_poly.type
_entity_poly.pdbx_seq_one_letter_code
_entity_poly.pdbx_strand_id
1 'polypeptide(L)'
;TKKTEKLFEKLIEAAGTSRIIHIGDDIASDIESAMAWGLKSFHIYNTEELLDKVGGLGLISDNMNLSDRIRIGMFKTRLFNSPFQFEDSEKKITVKDVEDLGYLFIAPIILDFVEWFSEQIDKYKLKNIWFSARDGYLIQKVFALMFPDTKSDYFLTSRISAIRAGVDSVSDVKYVDDMKYCGGVEDNLKIRFGIDAEKIDPRNVEEKNIGLMRYAKVILNVSREKRINYQKYIEKLNVKEGGIAFFDFVAKGTCQMYIERMLKNPT
;
A
#
# COMPACT_ATOMS: atom_id res chain seq x y z
N THR A 1 15.09 -34.14 -32.93
CA THR A 1 14.34 -33.10 -32.20
C THR A 1 13.09 -32.72 -32.99
N LYS A 2 12.13 -32.05 -32.40
CA LYS A 2 10.94 -31.50 -33.10
C LYS A 2 11.40 -30.59 -34.26
N LYS A 3 12.35 -29.71 -34.03
CA LYS A 3 12.91 -28.79 -35.04
C LYS A 3 13.55 -29.48 -36.27
N THR A 4 13.94 -30.76 -36.14
CA THR A 4 14.47 -31.53 -37.26
C THR A 4 13.45 -32.46 -37.91
N GLU A 5 12.18 -32.33 -37.46
CA GLU A 5 11.04 -33.09 -37.97
C GLU A 5 11.09 -34.62 -37.77
N LYS A 6 12.26 -35.19 -37.49
CA LYS A 6 12.50 -36.63 -37.29
C LYS A 6 11.68 -37.24 -36.16
N LEU A 7 11.15 -36.40 -35.23
CA LEU A 7 10.29 -36.88 -34.15
C LEU A 7 8.92 -37.25 -34.68
N PHE A 8 8.35 -36.48 -35.59
CA PHE A 8 7.02 -36.73 -36.16
C PHE A 8 7.04 -37.97 -37.08
N GLU A 9 8.14 -38.17 -37.84
CA GLU A 9 8.34 -39.42 -38.62
C GLU A 9 8.26 -40.64 -37.70
N LYS A 10 9.05 -40.68 -36.64
CA LYS A 10 9.05 -41.78 -35.68
C LYS A 10 7.71 -41.96 -34.98
N LEU A 11 7.02 -40.85 -34.69
CA LEU A 11 5.68 -40.90 -34.08
C LEU A 11 4.66 -41.58 -35.00
N ILE A 12 4.67 -41.22 -36.30
CA ILE A 12 3.80 -41.81 -37.31
C ILE A 12 4.10 -43.32 -37.47
N GLU A 13 5.38 -43.68 -37.56
CA GLU A 13 5.83 -45.08 -37.64
C GLU A 13 5.35 -45.87 -36.41
N ALA A 14 5.58 -45.34 -35.21
CA ALA A 14 5.20 -46.02 -33.96
C ALA A 14 3.68 -46.13 -33.78
N ALA A 15 2.92 -45.14 -34.22
CA ALA A 15 1.45 -45.14 -34.13
C ALA A 15 0.76 -45.95 -35.24
N GLY A 16 1.45 -46.23 -36.33
CA GLY A 16 0.91 -46.92 -37.53
C GLY A 16 -0.20 -46.13 -38.23
N THR A 17 -0.28 -44.83 -37.97
CA THR A 17 -1.32 -43.93 -38.51
C THR A 17 -0.88 -42.49 -38.50
N SER A 18 -1.35 -41.71 -39.48
CA SER A 18 -1.21 -40.25 -39.51
C SER A 18 -2.41 -39.52 -38.88
N ARG A 19 -3.41 -40.27 -38.35
CA ARG A 19 -4.54 -39.65 -37.61
C ARG A 19 -4.12 -39.24 -36.20
N ILE A 20 -3.20 -38.30 -36.14
CA ILE A 20 -2.62 -37.78 -34.90
C ILE A 20 -2.92 -36.27 -34.82
N ILE A 21 -3.25 -35.78 -33.65
CA ILE A 21 -3.35 -34.35 -33.37
C ILE A 21 -2.17 -34.01 -32.46
N HIS A 22 -1.33 -33.10 -32.92
CA HIS A 22 -0.26 -32.54 -32.11
C HIS A 22 -0.74 -31.25 -31.45
N ILE A 23 -0.51 -31.11 -30.16
CA ILE A 23 -0.89 -29.92 -29.37
C ILE A 23 0.40 -29.30 -28.80
N GLY A 24 0.61 -28.03 -29.03
CA GLY A 24 1.78 -27.32 -28.52
C GLY A 24 1.67 -25.81 -28.63
N ASP A 25 2.64 -25.12 -28.08
CA ASP A 25 2.67 -23.66 -27.97
C ASP A 25 3.69 -22.98 -28.90
N ASP A 26 4.66 -23.73 -29.43
CA ASP A 26 5.66 -23.19 -30.36
C ASP A 26 5.16 -23.36 -31.80
N ILE A 27 4.87 -22.22 -32.45
CA ILE A 27 4.32 -22.23 -33.83
C ILE A 27 5.23 -22.97 -34.78
N ALA A 28 6.56 -22.74 -34.75
CA ALA A 28 7.48 -23.34 -35.69
C ALA A 28 7.65 -24.83 -35.45
N SER A 29 7.87 -25.26 -34.21
CA SER A 29 8.19 -26.64 -33.88
C SER A 29 6.99 -27.53 -33.62
N ASP A 30 5.85 -26.97 -33.15
CA ASP A 30 4.68 -27.77 -32.81
C ASP A 30 3.57 -27.68 -33.86
N ILE A 31 3.45 -26.53 -34.54
CA ILE A 31 2.38 -26.36 -35.52
C ILE A 31 2.89 -26.59 -36.94
N GLU A 32 3.83 -25.78 -37.39
CA GLU A 32 4.33 -25.85 -38.77
C GLU A 32 5.05 -27.17 -39.05
N SER A 33 5.92 -27.64 -38.16
CA SER A 33 6.62 -28.92 -38.32
C SER A 33 5.65 -30.11 -38.27
N ALA A 34 4.62 -30.10 -37.45
CA ALA A 34 3.62 -31.16 -37.44
C ALA A 34 2.77 -31.17 -38.71
N MET A 35 2.38 -30.00 -39.20
CA MET A 35 1.62 -29.86 -40.46
C MET A 35 2.43 -30.31 -41.67
N ALA A 36 3.77 -30.06 -41.70
CA ALA A 36 4.64 -30.55 -42.76
C ALA A 36 4.64 -32.06 -42.88
N TRP A 37 4.35 -32.80 -41.81
CA TRP A 37 4.17 -34.25 -41.78
C TRP A 37 2.73 -34.71 -41.96
N GLY A 38 1.81 -33.82 -42.34
CA GLY A 38 0.41 -34.12 -42.57
C GLY A 38 -0.39 -34.40 -41.28
N LEU A 39 0.16 -34.07 -40.12
CA LEU A 39 -0.54 -34.18 -38.85
C LEU A 39 -1.48 -32.98 -38.65
N LYS A 40 -2.57 -33.21 -37.95
CA LYS A 40 -3.36 -32.10 -37.42
C LYS A 40 -2.63 -31.48 -36.25
N SER A 41 -2.60 -30.16 -36.17
CA SER A 41 -2.04 -29.44 -35.06
C SER A 41 -3.05 -28.51 -34.43
N PHE A 42 -2.92 -28.31 -33.14
CA PHE A 42 -3.70 -27.36 -32.37
C PHE A 42 -2.76 -26.47 -31.53
N HIS A 43 -2.80 -25.17 -31.80
CA HIS A 43 -1.99 -24.21 -31.07
C HIS A 43 -2.66 -23.84 -29.76
N ILE A 44 -1.96 -23.98 -28.65
CA ILE A 44 -2.35 -23.48 -27.36
C ILE A 44 -1.47 -22.30 -26.97
N TYR A 45 -2.07 -21.22 -26.53
CA TYR A 45 -1.31 -20.04 -26.14
C TYR A 45 -0.54 -20.28 -24.85
N ASN A 46 0.74 -19.95 -24.84
CA ASN A 46 1.50 -19.86 -23.61
C ASN A 46 1.21 -18.55 -22.88
N THR A 47 1.72 -18.42 -21.65
CA THR A 47 1.44 -17.26 -20.79
C THR A 47 1.96 -15.93 -21.34
N GLU A 48 3.02 -15.96 -22.17
CA GLU A 48 3.56 -14.74 -22.78
C GLU A 48 2.67 -14.27 -23.93
N GLU A 49 2.26 -15.17 -24.79
CA GLU A 49 1.31 -14.87 -25.86
C GLU A 49 -0.02 -14.37 -25.32
N LEU A 50 -0.51 -14.95 -24.20
CA LEU A 50 -1.71 -14.46 -23.53
C LEU A 50 -1.53 -13.05 -22.98
N LEU A 51 -0.38 -12.76 -22.38
CA LEU A 51 -0.06 -11.43 -21.87
C LEU A 51 0.01 -10.40 -23.02
N ASP A 52 0.63 -10.76 -24.16
CA ASP A 52 0.72 -9.88 -25.32
C ASP A 52 -0.67 -9.57 -25.91
N LYS A 53 -1.57 -10.54 -25.89
CA LYS A 53 -2.94 -10.39 -26.38
C LYS A 53 -3.79 -9.40 -25.57
N VAL A 54 -3.46 -9.15 -24.30
CA VAL A 54 -4.15 -8.16 -23.45
C VAL A 54 -3.85 -6.73 -23.88
N GLY A 55 -2.83 -6.52 -24.67
CA GLY A 55 -2.47 -5.21 -25.22
C GLY A 55 -2.14 -4.17 -24.15
N GLY A 56 -0.94 -3.62 -24.17
CA GLY A 56 -0.58 -2.51 -23.29
C GLY A 56 0.14 -2.88 -22.00
N LEU A 57 0.34 -4.14 -21.70
CA LEU A 57 1.27 -4.54 -20.65
C LEU A 57 2.71 -4.65 -21.19
N GLY A 58 3.10 -3.89 -22.19
CA GLY A 58 4.48 -3.80 -22.73
C GLY A 58 5.57 -3.52 -21.68
N LEU A 59 5.42 -4.15 -20.51
CA LEU A 59 6.21 -3.99 -19.30
C LEU A 59 7.41 -4.94 -19.26
N ILE A 60 7.50 -5.88 -20.20
CA ILE A 60 8.60 -6.86 -20.23
C ILE A 60 9.69 -6.32 -21.13
N SER A 61 10.75 -5.85 -20.53
CA SER A 61 11.99 -5.49 -21.23
C SER A 61 13.09 -6.50 -20.92
N ASP A 62 14.01 -6.67 -21.85
CA ASP A 62 15.20 -7.53 -21.66
C ASP A 62 16.09 -7.08 -20.50
N ASN A 63 15.94 -5.84 -20.07
CA ASN A 63 16.74 -5.20 -19.01
C ASN A 63 16.12 -5.32 -17.61
N MET A 64 15.09 -6.13 -17.41
CA MET A 64 14.46 -6.31 -16.10
C MET A 64 15.38 -7.08 -15.15
N ASN A 65 15.44 -6.61 -13.91
CA ASN A 65 16.14 -7.31 -12.84
C ASN A 65 15.42 -8.63 -12.46
N LEU A 66 16.07 -9.47 -11.67
CA LEU A 66 15.53 -10.78 -11.28
C LEU A 66 14.21 -10.65 -10.46
N SER A 67 14.16 -9.67 -9.58
CA SER A 67 12.97 -9.43 -8.73
C SER A 67 11.74 -9.10 -9.58
N ASP A 68 11.90 -8.21 -10.57
CA ASP A 68 10.80 -7.86 -11.49
C ASP A 68 10.35 -9.03 -12.34
N ARG A 69 11.31 -9.86 -12.83
CA ARG A 69 10.99 -11.09 -13.58
C ARG A 69 10.20 -12.08 -12.74
N ILE A 70 10.56 -12.25 -11.46
CA ILE A 70 9.81 -13.11 -10.53
C ILE A 70 8.38 -12.59 -10.33
N ARG A 71 8.21 -11.29 -10.09
CA ARG A 71 6.90 -10.66 -9.91
C ARG A 71 6.01 -10.81 -11.13
N ILE A 72 6.54 -10.59 -12.32
CA ILE A 72 5.81 -10.81 -13.56
C ILE A 72 5.48 -12.28 -13.74
N GLY A 73 6.39 -13.19 -13.41
CA GLY A 73 6.12 -14.63 -13.42
C GLY A 73 4.97 -15.02 -12.51
N MET A 74 4.93 -14.48 -11.29
CA MET A 74 3.83 -14.69 -10.34
C MET A 74 2.50 -14.15 -10.91
N PHE A 75 2.52 -12.94 -11.46
CA PHE A 75 1.37 -12.32 -12.12
C PHE A 75 0.85 -13.16 -13.28
N LYS A 76 1.74 -13.59 -14.19
CA LYS A 76 1.41 -14.44 -15.33
C LYS A 76 0.78 -15.76 -14.88
N THR A 77 1.40 -16.44 -13.94
CA THR A 77 0.95 -17.76 -13.47
C THR A 77 -0.43 -17.70 -12.82
N ARG A 78 -0.75 -16.60 -12.13
CA ARG A 78 -2.04 -16.45 -11.45
C ARG A 78 -3.16 -16.03 -12.39
N LEU A 79 -2.90 -15.11 -13.31
CA LEU A 79 -3.90 -14.55 -14.21
C LEU A 79 -4.06 -15.30 -15.52
N PHE A 80 -2.99 -15.91 -16.05
CA PHE A 80 -2.99 -16.58 -17.33
C PHE A 80 -2.77 -18.09 -17.15
N ASN A 81 -3.64 -18.72 -16.38
CA ASN A 81 -3.55 -20.14 -16.01
C ASN A 81 -4.33 -21.09 -16.93
N SER A 82 -4.94 -20.56 -17.99
CA SER A 82 -5.66 -21.34 -18.98
C SER A 82 -5.33 -20.88 -20.40
N PRO A 83 -4.93 -21.77 -21.31
CA PRO A 83 -4.69 -21.43 -22.71
C PRO A 83 -5.95 -20.95 -23.45
N PHE A 84 -7.13 -21.22 -22.89
CA PHE A 84 -8.45 -20.85 -23.44
C PHE A 84 -9.05 -19.61 -22.77
N GLN A 85 -8.26 -18.89 -21.99
CA GLN A 85 -8.75 -17.80 -21.14
C GLN A 85 -9.48 -16.69 -21.90
N PHE A 86 -9.16 -16.45 -23.16
CA PHE A 86 -9.75 -15.39 -23.98
C PHE A 86 -10.80 -15.87 -24.98
N GLU A 87 -11.17 -17.13 -24.99
CA GLU A 87 -12.21 -17.61 -25.90
C GLU A 87 -13.56 -16.97 -25.57
N ASP A 88 -13.88 -16.82 -24.26
CA ASP A 88 -15.16 -16.28 -23.78
C ASP A 88 -15.07 -14.89 -23.15
N SER A 89 -13.89 -14.27 -23.05
CA SER A 89 -13.67 -13.08 -22.22
C SER A 89 -13.40 -11.76 -22.95
N GLU A 90 -13.52 -11.74 -24.30
CA GLU A 90 -13.19 -10.57 -25.11
C GLU A 90 -11.81 -9.94 -24.77
N LYS A 91 -10.84 -10.76 -24.40
CA LYS A 91 -9.49 -10.36 -23.95
C LYS A 91 -9.49 -9.55 -22.63
N LYS A 92 -10.50 -9.75 -21.80
CA LYS A 92 -10.56 -9.11 -20.47
C LYS A 92 -9.93 -10.02 -19.42
N ILE A 93 -9.14 -9.40 -18.54
CA ILE A 93 -8.63 -10.09 -17.35
C ILE A 93 -9.64 -9.89 -16.22
N THR A 94 -10.02 -10.98 -15.59
CA THR A 94 -10.89 -10.94 -14.41
C THR A 94 -10.11 -11.34 -13.18
N VAL A 95 -10.06 -10.46 -12.20
CA VAL A 95 -9.57 -10.78 -10.84
C VAL A 95 -10.73 -11.46 -10.11
N LYS A 96 -10.56 -12.72 -9.71
CA LYS A 96 -11.66 -13.55 -9.22
C LYS A 96 -12.11 -13.23 -7.80
N ASP A 97 -11.17 -12.84 -6.95
CA ASP A 97 -11.44 -12.61 -5.54
C ASP A 97 -10.50 -11.57 -4.91
N VAL A 98 -10.71 -11.30 -3.62
CA VAL A 98 -9.94 -10.33 -2.85
C VAL A 98 -8.50 -10.81 -2.60
N GLU A 99 -8.28 -12.13 -2.51
CA GLU A 99 -6.96 -12.72 -2.35
C GLU A 99 -6.10 -12.46 -3.59
N ASP A 100 -6.65 -12.70 -4.79
CA ASP A 100 -5.99 -12.39 -6.05
C ASP A 100 -5.67 -10.89 -6.17
N LEU A 101 -6.59 -10.02 -5.78
CA LEU A 101 -6.35 -8.57 -5.75
C LEU A 101 -5.19 -8.22 -4.81
N GLY A 102 -5.20 -8.80 -3.61
CA GLY A 102 -4.13 -8.61 -2.63
C GLY A 102 -2.79 -9.10 -3.13
N TYR A 103 -2.73 -10.32 -3.62
CA TYR A 103 -1.51 -10.97 -4.07
C TYR A 103 -0.87 -10.31 -5.29
N LEU A 104 -1.68 -9.95 -6.30
CA LEU A 104 -1.18 -9.46 -7.58
C LEU A 104 -0.87 -7.97 -7.59
N PHE A 105 -1.63 -7.17 -6.86
CA PHE A 105 -1.55 -5.71 -6.97
C PHE A 105 -1.10 -5.01 -5.70
N ILE A 106 -1.61 -5.44 -4.54
CA ILE A 106 -1.34 -4.74 -3.28
C ILE A 106 -0.02 -5.20 -2.66
N ALA A 107 0.22 -6.51 -2.60
CA ALA A 107 1.40 -7.05 -1.96
C ALA A 107 2.72 -6.59 -2.61
N PRO A 108 2.89 -6.55 -3.94
CA PRO A 108 4.11 -6.03 -4.56
C PRO A 108 4.41 -4.59 -4.16
N ILE A 109 3.39 -3.72 -4.14
CA ILE A 109 3.54 -2.30 -3.78
C ILE A 109 3.97 -2.17 -2.31
N ILE A 110 3.35 -2.95 -1.42
CA ILE A 110 3.68 -2.92 0.01
C ILE A 110 5.09 -3.46 0.26
N LEU A 111 5.48 -4.54 -0.40
CA LEU A 111 6.80 -5.14 -0.26
C LEU A 111 7.90 -4.16 -0.69
N ASP A 112 7.74 -3.53 -1.85
CA ASP A 112 8.69 -2.51 -2.34
C ASP A 112 8.78 -1.32 -1.39
N PHE A 113 7.63 -0.87 -0.89
CA PHE A 113 7.61 0.23 0.08
C PHE A 113 8.33 -0.15 1.37
N VAL A 114 8.07 -1.34 1.92
CA VAL A 114 8.64 -1.79 3.20
C VAL A 114 10.15 -1.99 3.07
N GLU A 115 10.63 -2.52 1.94
CA GLU A 115 12.04 -2.66 1.62
C GLU A 115 12.72 -1.28 1.55
N TRP A 116 12.18 -0.36 0.73
CA TRP A 116 12.65 1.01 0.67
C TRP A 116 12.65 1.71 2.03
N PHE A 117 11.58 1.52 2.83
CA PHE A 117 11.46 2.13 4.14
C PHE A 117 12.54 1.64 5.10
N SER A 118 12.86 0.33 5.06
CA SER A 118 13.98 -0.24 5.82
C SER A 118 15.32 0.36 5.43
N GLU A 119 15.56 0.53 4.13
CA GLU A 119 16.78 1.22 3.64
C GLU A 119 16.90 2.66 4.15
N GLN A 120 15.77 3.40 4.22
CA GLN A 120 15.78 4.76 4.77
C GLN A 120 16.07 4.76 6.28
N ILE A 121 15.51 3.79 7.03
CA ILE A 121 15.78 3.63 8.45
C ILE A 121 17.29 3.44 8.70
N ASP A 122 17.93 2.57 7.94
CA ASP A 122 19.37 2.30 8.04
C ASP A 122 20.21 3.49 7.60
N LYS A 123 19.87 4.10 6.48
CA LYS A 123 20.56 5.26 5.92
C LYS A 123 20.59 6.43 6.90
N TYR A 124 19.47 6.72 7.55
CA TYR A 124 19.36 7.81 8.51
C TYR A 124 19.59 7.40 9.95
N LYS A 125 19.93 6.10 10.20
CA LYS A 125 20.20 5.53 11.53
C LYS A 125 19.07 5.79 12.52
N LEU A 126 17.81 5.66 12.04
CA LEU A 126 16.63 5.90 12.86
C LEU A 126 16.45 4.77 13.88
N LYS A 127 16.10 5.12 15.12
CA LYS A 127 16.04 4.17 16.25
C LYS A 127 14.62 3.82 16.68
N ASN A 128 13.66 4.65 16.30
CA ASN A 128 12.26 4.46 16.63
C ASN A 128 11.47 4.36 15.32
N ILE A 129 10.66 3.32 15.18
CA ILE A 129 9.91 3.05 13.96
C ILE A 129 8.46 2.96 14.32
N TRP A 130 7.67 3.94 13.87
CA TRP A 130 6.28 4.10 14.23
C TRP A 130 5.39 4.05 13.00
N PHE A 131 4.40 3.18 13.05
CA PHE A 131 3.35 3.08 12.04
C PHE A 131 2.05 3.65 12.59
N SER A 132 1.54 4.73 11.98
CA SER A 132 0.33 5.41 12.45
C SER A 132 -0.89 4.50 12.44
N ALA A 133 -1.74 4.66 13.44
CA ALA A 133 -2.97 3.89 13.58
C ALA A 133 -3.87 4.00 12.36
N ARG A 134 -4.54 2.89 12.05
CA ARG A 134 -5.31 2.51 10.88
C ARG A 134 -4.43 2.26 9.65
N ASP A 135 -3.88 3.28 9.04
CA ASP A 135 -3.18 3.19 7.77
C ASP A 135 -1.88 2.37 7.87
N GLY A 136 -1.18 2.48 8.99
CA GLY A 136 0.05 1.74 9.26
C GLY A 136 -0.13 0.29 9.70
N TYR A 137 -1.36 -0.18 9.97
CA TYR A 137 -1.55 -1.52 10.53
C TYR A 137 -1.02 -2.65 9.64
N LEU A 138 -1.45 -2.67 8.38
CA LEU A 138 -1.00 -3.70 7.44
C LEU A 138 0.48 -3.57 7.14
N ILE A 139 0.96 -2.35 6.95
CA ILE A 139 2.37 -2.06 6.65
C ILE A 139 3.27 -2.53 7.78
N GLN A 140 2.90 -2.28 9.04
CA GLN A 140 3.64 -2.77 10.20
C GLN A 140 3.70 -4.30 10.26
N LYS A 141 2.59 -4.97 9.94
CA LYS A 141 2.56 -6.44 9.93
C LYS A 141 3.52 -7.01 8.89
N VAL A 142 3.54 -6.43 7.69
CA VAL A 142 4.47 -6.84 6.63
C VAL A 142 5.90 -6.51 7.03
N PHE A 143 6.16 -5.33 7.58
CA PHE A 143 7.47 -4.92 8.08
C PHE A 143 8.01 -5.91 9.14
N ALA A 144 7.19 -6.29 10.11
CA ALA A 144 7.56 -7.24 11.15
C ALA A 144 7.84 -8.66 10.62
N LEU A 145 7.18 -9.06 9.53
CA LEU A 145 7.46 -10.34 8.86
C LEU A 145 8.78 -10.30 8.08
N MET A 146 9.08 -9.19 7.41
CA MET A 146 10.30 -9.04 6.61
C MET A 146 11.54 -8.77 7.48
N PHE A 147 11.37 -8.04 8.57
CA PHE A 147 12.43 -7.59 9.47
C PHE A 147 12.14 -7.97 10.94
N PRO A 148 12.10 -9.27 11.30
CA PRO A 148 11.65 -9.73 12.60
C PRO A 148 12.52 -9.24 13.76
N ASP A 149 13.79 -8.97 13.51
CA ASP A 149 14.74 -8.46 14.52
C ASP A 149 14.65 -6.94 14.72
N THR A 150 13.86 -6.26 13.91
CA THR A 150 13.71 -4.80 13.97
C THR A 150 12.42 -4.41 14.68
N LYS A 151 12.56 -3.88 15.91
CA LYS A 151 11.39 -3.46 16.69
C LYS A 151 10.69 -2.26 16.02
N SER A 152 9.39 -2.39 15.84
CA SER A 152 8.50 -1.33 15.39
C SER A 152 7.24 -1.25 16.24
N ASP A 153 6.67 -0.07 16.37
CA ASP A 153 5.49 0.17 17.17
C ASP A 153 4.30 0.59 16.30
N TYR A 154 3.12 0.03 16.59
CA TYR A 154 1.86 0.53 16.04
C TYR A 154 1.43 1.74 16.86
N PHE A 155 1.66 2.93 16.31
CA PHE A 155 1.50 4.19 17.01
C PHE A 155 0.04 4.65 17.00
N LEU A 156 -0.59 4.68 18.18
CA LEU A 156 -1.98 5.09 18.33
C LEU A 156 -2.11 6.60 18.19
N THR A 157 -2.43 7.02 16.99
CA THR A 157 -2.64 8.43 16.66
C THR A 157 -3.82 8.62 15.70
N SER A 158 -4.29 9.85 15.65
CA SER A 158 -5.20 10.34 14.60
C SER A 158 -4.96 11.84 14.44
N ARG A 159 -5.37 12.40 13.31
CA ARG A 159 -5.27 13.86 13.11
C ARG A 159 -5.94 14.64 14.25
N ILE A 160 -7.08 14.17 14.71
CA ILE A 160 -7.83 14.81 15.82
C ILE A 160 -7.05 14.70 17.13
N SER A 161 -6.50 13.54 17.47
CA SER A 161 -5.75 13.37 18.72
C SER A 161 -4.46 14.15 18.72
N ALA A 162 -3.76 14.20 17.59
CA ALA A 162 -2.52 14.97 17.43
C ALA A 162 -2.77 16.48 17.53
N ILE A 163 -3.79 17.01 16.85
CA ILE A 163 -4.21 18.41 16.96
C ILE A 163 -4.59 18.73 18.39
N ARG A 164 -5.48 17.92 18.99
CA ARG A 164 -6.01 18.14 20.34
C ARG A 164 -4.93 18.18 21.40
N ALA A 165 -3.93 17.34 21.30
CA ALA A 165 -2.81 17.33 22.24
C ALA A 165 -1.70 18.32 21.89
N GLY A 166 -1.53 18.62 20.59
CA GLY A 166 -0.40 19.40 20.10
C GLY A 166 -0.60 20.91 20.05
N VAL A 167 -1.86 21.39 20.06
CA VAL A 167 -2.16 22.85 20.11
C VAL A 167 -1.66 23.47 21.41
N ASP A 168 -0.76 24.45 21.30
CA ASP A 168 -0.02 25.03 22.43
C ASP A 168 -0.10 26.56 22.50
N SER A 169 -0.50 27.20 21.44
CA SER A 169 -0.52 28.64 21.29
C SER A 169 -1.79 29.13 20.61
N VAL A 170 -2.08 30.41 20.75
CA VAL A 170 -3.16 31.08 20.01
C VAL A 170 -2.96 30.99 18.51
N SER A 171 -1.72 31.03 18.04
CA SER A 171 -1.40 30.83 16.61
C SER A 171 -1.75 29.41 16.12
N ASP A 172 -1.62 28.41 16.98
CA ASP A 172 -2.05 27.04 16.62
C ASP A 172 -3.57 26.94 16.54
N VAL A 173 -4.29 27.60 17.45
CA VAL A 173 -5.77 27.66 17.38
C VAL A 173 -6.21 28.30 16.07
N LYS A 174 -5.55 29.42 15.69
CA LYS A 174 -5.80 30.06 14.40
C LYS A 174 -5.50 29.14 13.22
N TYR A 175 -4.37 28.46 13.23
CA TYR A 175 -4.03 27.49 12.18
C TYR A 175 -5.04 26.38 12.04
N VAL A 176 -5.60 25.86 13.15
CA VAL A 176 -6.67 24.85 13.13
C VAL A 176 -7.98 25.43 12.66
N ASP A 177 -8.29 26.69 13.00
CA ASP A 177 -9.49 27.40 12.55
C ASP A 177 -9.49 27.59 11.02
N ASP A 178 -8.32 27.92 10.46
CA ASP A 178 -8.11 28.08 9.01
C ASP A 178 -8.16 26.74 8.22
N MET A 179 -8.12 25.59 8.92
CA MET A 179 -8.27 24.28 8.27
C MET A 179 -9.72 24.07 7.80
N LYS A 180 -9.87 23.66 6.54
CA LYS A 180 -11.19 23.33 5.97
C LYS A 180 -11.98 22.41 6.90
N TYR A 181 -13.19 22.83 7.24
CA TYR A 181 -14.16 22.07 8.02
C TYR A 181 -15.57 22.24 7.41
N CYS A 182 -16.32 21.14 7.33
CA CYS A 182 -17.69 21.14 6.81
C CYS A 182 -18.65 21.07 8.02
N GLY A 183 -19.05 22.23 8.58
CA GLY A 183 -19.93 22.33 9.74
C GLY A 183 -19.80 23.68 10.43
N GLY A 184 -20.58 23.88 11.48
CA GLY A 184 -20.53 25.08 12.30
C GLY A 184 -19.30 25.14 13.22
N VAL A 185 -19.06 26.31 13.82
CA VAL A 185 -17.93 26.52 14.75
C VAL A 185 -18.06 25.60 15.97
N GLU A 186 -19.26 25.43 16.49
CA GLU A 186 -19.53 24.60 17.67
C GLU A 186 -19.29 23.11 17.39
N ASP A 187 -19.70 22.63 16.19
CA ASP A 187 -19.38 21.28 15.75
C ASP A 187 -17.86 21.07 15.60
N ASN A 188 -17.18 22.05 15.02
CA ASN A 188 -15.73 22.03 14.89
C ASN A 188 -15.03 21.95 16.25
N LEU A 189 -15.48 22.75 17.21
CA LEU A 189 -15.02 22.75 18.57
C LEU A 189 -15.23 21.38 19.26
N LYS A 190 -16.42 20.83 19.12
CA LYS A 190 -16.79 19.52 19.69
C LYS A 190 -15.98 18.39 19.07
N ILE A 191 -15.91 18.31 17.74
CA ILE A 191 -15.23 17.21 17.05
C ILE A 191 -13.72 17.28 17.23
N ARG A 192 -13.10 18.44 17.03
CA ARG A 192 -11.63 18.55 17.10
C ARG A 192 -11.11 18.56 18.52
N PHE A 193 -11.80 19.22 19.46
CA PHE A 193 -11.31 19.41 20.82
C PHE A 193 -12.11 18.66 21.89
N GLY A 194 -13.29 18.12 21.54
CA GLY A 194 -14.17 17.46 22.50
C GLY A 194 -14.82 18.44 23.49
N ILE A 195 -14.93 19.70 23.11
CA ILE A 195 -15.50 20.77 23.93
C ILE A 195 -16.93 21.03 23.48
N ASP A 196 -17.84 20.99 24.42
CA ASP A 196 -19.25 21.29 24.23
C ASP A 196 -19.48 22.80 24.51
N ALA A 197 -19.80 23.54 23.46
CA ALA A 197 -19.93 25.02 23.55
C ALA A 197 -20.94 25.47 24.60
N GLU A 198 -22.05 24.73 24.76
CA GLU A 198 -23.12 25.04 25.73
C GLU A 198 -22.67 24.94 27.21
N LYS A 199 -21.58 24.18 27.45
CA LYS A 199 -21.03 23.97 28.79
C LYS A 199 -19.89 24.94 29.15
N ILE A 200 -19.51 25.84 28.22
CA ILE A 200 -18.44 26.79 28.45
C ILE A 200 -18.98 27.96 29.30
N ASP A 201 -18.27 28.32 30.36
CA ASP A 201 -18.54 29.55 31.11
C ASP A 201 -18.38 30.76 30.14
N PRO A 202 -19.44 31.60 30.01
CA PRO A 202 -19.43 32.75 29.10
C PRO A 202 -18.22 33.69 29.29
N ARG A 203 -17.68 33.76 30.51
CA ARG A 203 -16.49 34.56 30.83
C ARG A 203 -15.22 34.09 30.15
N ASN A 204 -15.20 32.86 29.61
CA ASN A 204 -14.08 32.27 28.86
C ASN A 204 -14.30 32.37 27.37
N VAL A 205 -15.34 33.01 26.87
CA VAL A 205 -15.64 33.22 25.45
C VAL A 205 -15.24 34.64 25.07
N GLU A 206 -14.36 34.76 24.07
CA GLU A 206 -13.92 36.04 23.56
C GLU A 206 -14.82 36.49 22.40
N GLU A 207 -15.90 37.17 22.73
CA GLU A 207 -16.96 37.54 21.77
C GLU A 207 -16.47 38.42 20.59
N LYS A 208 -15.37 39.14 20.78
CA LYS A 208 -14.76 39.98 19.72
C LYS A 208 -14.10 39.17 18.63
N ASN A 209 -13.77 37.90 18.89
CA ASN A 209 -13.16 36.99 17.93
C ASN A 209 -14.22 36.21 17.16
N ILE A 210 -13.80 35.62 16.03
CA ILE A 210 -14.64 34.74 15.19
C ILE A 210 -14.09 33.33 15.20
N GLY A 211 -14.91 32.35 14.79
CA GLY A 211 -14.48 30.97 14.64
C GLY A 211 -14.03 30.32 15.95
N LEU A 212 -13.08 29.43 15.86
CA LEU A 212 -12.47 28.75 17.03
C LEU A 212 -11.71 29.74 17.94
N MET A 213 -11.28 30.87 17.40
CA MET A 213 -10.57 31.89 18.15
C MET A 213 -11.40 32.46 19.31
N ARG A 214 -12.73 32.41 19.22
CA ARG A 214 -13.63 32.77 20.35
C ARG A 214 -13.37 31.93 21.59
N TYR A 215 -12.92 30.70 21.40
CA TYR A 215 -12.74 29.67 22.42
C TYR A 215 -11.27 29.36 22.71
N ALA A 216 -10.37 30.19 22.25
CA ALA A 216 -8.90 29.94 22.30
C ALA A 216 -8.42 29.56 23.71
N LYS A 217 -8.84 30.31 24.75
CA LYS A 217 -8.47 30.03 26.14
C LYS A 217 -8.91 28.64 26.62
N VAL A 218 -10.14 28.27 26.28
CA VAL A 218 -10.70 26.94 26.66
C VAL A 218 -9.99 25.83 25.90
N ILE A 219 -9.77 26.02 24.60
CA ILE A 219 -9.03 25.08 23.74
C ILE A 219 -7.63 24.82 24.31
N LEU A 220 -6.87 25.88 24.66
CA LEU A 220 -5.52 25.74 25.20
C LEU A 220 -5.50 24.98 26.53
N ASN A 221 -6.47 25.21 27.41
CA ASN A 221 -6.56 24.48 28.68
C ASN A 221 -6.84 23.00 28.46
N VAL A 222 -7.81 22.66 27.62
CA VAL A 222 -8.12 21.27 27.28
C VAL A 222 -6.94 20.59 26.57
N SER A 223 -6.30 21.28 25.63
CA SER A 223 -5.14 20.76 24.90
C SER A 223 -3.97 20.46 25.84
N ARG A 224 -3.70 21.29 26.82
CA ARG A 224 -2.66 21.03 27.85
C ARG A 224 -2.94 19.73 28.61
N GLU A 225 -4.15 19.51 29.06
CA GLU A 225 -4.54 18.29 29.77
C GLU A 225 -4.38 17.03 28.86
N LYS A 226 -4.82 17.13 27.61
CA LYS A 226 -4.69 16.05 26.64
C LYS A 226 -3.24 15.77 26.27
N ARG A 227 -2.40 16.80 26.21
CA ARG A 227 -0.96 16.69 25.96
C ARG A 227 -0.27 15.85 27.03
N ILE A 228 -0.50 16.15 28.31
CA ILE A 228 0.06 15.38 29.42
C ILE A 228 -0.28 13.89 29.29
N ASN A 229 -1.51 13.56 28.95
CA ASN A 229 -1.94 12.18 28.79
C ASN A 229 -1.30 11.52 27.56
N TYR A 230 -1.13 12.27 26.48
CA TYR A 230 -0.52 11.77 25.25
C TYR A 230 1.00 11.57 25.41
N GLN A 231 1.67 12.44 26.13
CA GLN A 231 3.09 12.28 26.48
C GLN A 231 3.33 11.05 27.34
N LYS A 232 2.49 10.78 28.34
CA LYS A 232 2.53 9.51 29.12
C LYS A 232 2.36 8.27 28.23
N TYR A 233 1.58 8.37 27.16
CA TYR A 233 1.49 7.28 26.18
C TYR A 233 2.80 7.13 25.41
N ILE A 234 3.39 8.21 24.91
CA ILE A 234 4.65 8.19 24.18
C ILE A 234 5.78 7.64 25.04
N GLU A 235 5.85 8.02 26.32
CA GLU A 235 6.84 7.50 27.28
C GLU A 235 6.81 5.97 27.40
N LYS A 236 5.61 5.34 27.34
CA LYS A 236 5.48 3.87 27.37
C LYS A 236 6.09 3.16 26.16
N LEU A 237 6.31 3.86 25.07
CA LEU A 237 6.97 3.32 23.87
C LEU A 237 8.48 3.20 24.04
N ASN A 238 9.04 3.70 25.15
CA ASN A 238 10.48 3.68 25.45
C ASN A 238 11.28 4.26 24.27
N VAL A 239 10.97 5.50 23.91
CA VAL A 239 11.62 6.23 22.81
C VAL A 239 13.11 6.29 23.07
N LYS A 240 13.89 5.71 22.16
CA LYS A 240 15.34 5.72 22.22
C LYS A 240 15.88 7.06 21.70
N GLU A 241 17.03 7.47 22.21
CA GLU A 241 17.78 8.57 21.63
C GLU A 241 18.09 8.25 20.16
N GLY A 242 17.76 9.19 19.27
CA GLY A 242 17.89 9.05 17.82
C GLY A 242 16.61 9.49 17.10
N GLY A 243 16.64 9.43 15.78
CA GLY A 243 15.51 9.83 14.94
C GLY A 243 14.35 8.84 14.99
N ILE A 244 13.20 9.33 14.53
CA ILE A 244 11.96 8.55 14.39
C ILE A 244 11.61 8.41 12.93
N ALA A 245 11.42 7.18 12.47
CA ALA A 245 10.74 6.87 11.23
C ALA A 245 9.23 6.82 11.51
N PHE A 246 8.48 7.75 10.95
CA PHE A 246 7.04 7.82 11.16
C PHE A 246 6.31 7.58 9.84
N PHE A 247 5.52 6.51 9.78
CA PHE A 247 4.68 6.20 8.62
C PHE A 247 3.26 6.72 8.84
N ASP A 248 2.79 7.56 7.91
CA ASP A 248 1.40 8.03 7.82
C ASP A 248 1.01 8.15 6.35
N PHE A 249 0.02 7.38 5.88
CA PHE A 249 -0.21 7.14 4.46
C PHE A 249 -0.74 8.36 3.70
N VAL A 250 -1.67 9.10 4.27
CA VAL A 250 -2.29 10.27 3.60
C VAL A 250 -1.96 11.55 4.37
N ALA A 251 -0.67 11.82 4.49
CA ALA A 251 -0.23 12.87 5.37
C ALA A 251 -0.09 14.23 4.69
N LYS A 252 -0.81 15.20 5.21
CA LYS A 252 -0.46 16.63 5.05
C LYS A 252 0.60 17.08 6.07
N GLY A 253 1.23 16.12 6.77
CA GLY A 253 2.20 16.40 7.81
C GLY A 253 1.63 16.89 9.15
N THR A 254 0.30 17.06 9.28
CA THR A 254 -0.33 17.60 10.50
C THR A 254 -0.08 16.73 11.73
N CYS A 255 -0.23 15.41 11.62
CA CYS A 255 0.05 14.48 12.72
C CYS A 255 1.51 14.57 13.13
N GLN A 256 2.41 14.46 12.17
CA GLN A 256 3.86 14.54 12.40
C GLN A 256 4.26 15.85 13.08
N MET A 257 3.77 16.99 12.58
CA MET A 257 4.09 18.30 13.12
C MET A 257 3.74 18.42 14.61
N TYR A 258 2.55 18.02 15.00
CA TYR A 258 2.12 18.13 16.40
C TYR A 258 2.80 17.07 17.30
N ILE A 259 3.04 15.86 16.80
CA ILE A 259 3.79 14.84 17.55
C ILE A 259 5.23 15.29 17.78
N GLU A 260 5.89 15.82 16.77
CA GLU A 260 7.26 16.31 16.85
C GLU A 260 7.39 17.47 17.87
N ARG A 261 6.41 18.37 17.91
CA ARG A 261 6.36 19.45 18.92
C ARG A 261 6.24 18.89 20.34
N MET A 262 5.38 17.88 20.55
CA MET A 262 5.22 17.25 21.86
C MET A 262 6.49 16.53 22.33
N LEU A 263 7.27 15.99 21.39
CA LEU A 263 8.54 15.32 21.69
C LEU A 263 9.65 16.33 22.03
N LYS A 264 9.67 17.50 21.39
CA LYS A 264 10.67 18.55 21.62
C LYS A 264 10.41 19.36 22.89
N ASN A 265 9.16 19.49 23.28
CA ASN A 265 8.73 20.28 24.45
C ASN A 265 7.95 19.38 25.42
N PRO A 266 8.63 18.47 26.14
CA PRO A 266 7.96 17.72 27.20
C PRO A 266 7.50 18.69 28.31
N THR A 267 6.27 18.53 28.77
CA THR A 267 5.69 19.33 29.86
C THR A 267 6.21 18.91 31.20
#